data_afeb4fa89af4bd082f686c3f4d41e63b
#
_entry.id   afeb4fa89af4bd082f686c3f4d41e63b
#
_cell.length_a   1.000
_cell.length_b   1.000
_cell.length_c   1.000
_cell.angle_alpha   90.00
_cell.angle_beta   90.00
_cell.angle_gamma   90.00
#
_symmetry.space_group_name_H-M   'P 1'
#
loop_
_entity.id
_entity.type
_entity.pdbx_description
1 polymer ?
#
loop_
_entity_poly.entity_id
_entity_poly.type
_entity_poly.pdbx_seq_one_letter_code
_entity_poly.pdbx_strand_id
1 'polypeptide(L)'
;MSQAKPPGRPLLAPALGGLGLIAGMLLIAEGGRWLPPGRPSITQVQGTGDLKPASITPVQDTRPGQPARKIAEHLIAPPPLDPSGIERIEPRPPLGELGLAPMPKTPMPQDWRGTLLFRPVATSSTVFEAMGRTVAISGTVDIDPGRTCSFDNAAWPCGQRARAAFNARLRGRALKCLLPPDADRFTIAAPCMLGKQDVGAWLVSNGWAMAAPTGIYGKAEAVARDARMGIFGPPQ
;
A
#
# COMPACT_ATOMS: atom_id res chain seq x y z
N MET A 1 66.06 21.26 20.14
CA MET A 1 64.78 20.65 20.33
C MET A 1 64.57 19.72 19.12
N SER A 2 64.85 18.42 19.32
CA SER A 2 64.82 17.38 18.26
C SER A 2 63.41 16.90 18.03
N GLN A 3 62.94 16.95 16.78
CA GLN A 3 61.70 16.29 16.35
C GLN A 3 61.98 14.81 16.00
N ALA A 4 61.33 13.92 16.68
CA ALA A 4 61.39 12.50 16.43
C ALA A 4 60.47 12.13 15.25
N LYS A 5 61.03 11.44 14.25
CA LYS A 5 60.40 10.87 13.07
C LYS A 5 59.64 9.58 13.45
N PRO A 6 58.37 9.36 13.06
CA PRO A 6 57.66 8.10 13.32
C PRO A 6 58.17 6.96 12.40
N PRO A 7 58.16 5.69 12.86
CA PRO A 7 58.63 4.55 12.08
C PRO A 7 57.64 4.15 10.97
N GLY A 8 58.22 3.88 9.79
CA GLY A 8 57.49 3.40 8.62
C GLY A 8 56.90 2.01 8.83
N ARG A 9 55.65 1.81 8.42
CA ARG A 9 54.97 0.52 8.33
C ARG A 9 55.42 -0.22 7.07
N PRO A 10 55.70 -1.51 7.11
CA PRO A 10 55.99 -2.31 5.91
C PRO A 10 54.70 -2.57 5.13
N LEU A 11 54.73 -2.27 3.84
CA LEU A 11 53.75 -2.66 2.86
C LEU A 11 53.93 -4.17 2.54
N LEU A 12 53.14 -5.02 3.17
CA LEU A 12 52.97 -6.41 2.71
C LEU A 12 51.71 -6.48 1.85
N ALA A 13 51.94 -6.66 0.55
CA ALA A 13 50.89 -6.81 -0.45
C ALA A 13 50.13 -8.14 -0.28
N PRO A 14 48.81 -8.18 -0.50
CA PRO A 14 48.04 -9.42 -0.53
C PRO A 14 48.09 -10.04 -1.93
N ALA A 15 48.97 -11.02 -2.14
CA ALA A 15 49.08 -11.77 -3.40
C ALA A 15 48.20 -13.04 -3.44
N LEU A 16 47.29 -13.25 -2.51
CA LEU A 16 46.49 -14.50 -2.40
C LEU A 16 45.01 -14.35 -2.72
N GLY A 17 44.52 -13.16 -3.15
CA GLY A 17 43.09 -12.94 -3.44
C GLY A 17 42.61 -13.32 -4.87
N GLY A 18 43.55 -13.56 -5.81
CA GLY A 18 43.20 -13.74 -7.22
C GLY A 18 42.72 -15.13 -7.63
N LEU A 19 43.16 -16.16 -6.94
CA LEU A 19 42.84 -17.55 -7.34
C LEU A 19 41.41 -17.99 -6.99
N GLY A 20 40.83 -17.42 -5.92
CA GLY A 20 39.45 -17.76 -5.49
C GLY A 20 38.35 -17.25 -6.40
N LEU A 21 38.56 -16.09 -7.06
CA LEU A 21 37.57 -15.50 -7.96
C LEU A 21 37.46 -16.24 -9.32
N ILE A 22 38.57 -16.80 -9.83
CA ILE A 22 38.55 -17.56 -11.08
C ILE A 22 37.89 -18.91 -10.92
N ALA A 23 38.06 -19.59 -9.78
CA ALA A 23 37.40 -20.85 -9.48
C ALA A 23 35.87 -20.66 -9.27
N GLY A 24 35.44 -19.56 -8.66
CA GLY A 24 34.02 -19.23 -8.49
C GLY A 24 33.30 -18.93 -9.78
N MET A 25 33.95 -18.26 -10.74
CA MET A 25 33.36 -17.94 -12.07
C MET A 25 33.22 -19.17 -12.97
N LEU A 26 34.13 -20.15 -12.88
CA LEU A 26 34.04 -21.40 -13.64
C LEU A 26 32.89 -22.30 -13.15
N LEU A 27 32.58 -22.32 -11.85
CA LEU A 27 31.45 -23.09 -11.31
C LEU A 27 30.08 -22.53 -11.70
N ILE A 28 29.98 -21.21 -11.93
CA ILE A 28 28.75 -20.57 -12.41
C ILE A 28 28.49 -20.86 -13.89
N ALA A 29 29.55 -21.00 -14.69
CA ALA A 29 29.42 -21.28 -16.13
C ALA A 29 28.96 -22.73 -16.40
N GLU A 30 29.32 -23.69 -15.57
CA GLU A 30 28.93 -25.11 -15.71
C GLU A 30 27.54 -25.41 -15.13
N GLY A 31 27.06 -24.64 -14.12
CA GLY A 31 25.76 -24.85 -13.46
C GLY A 31 24.54 -24.54 -14.32
N GLY A 32 24.71 -23.83 -15.42
CA GLY A 32 23.60 -23.42 -16.33
C GLY A 32 23.10 -24.50 -17.28
N ARG A 33 23.76 -25.66 -17.38
CA ARG A 33 23.44 -26.70 -18.37
C ARG A 33 22.45 -27.76 -17.92
N TRP A 34 21.99 -27.71 -16.66
CA TRP A 34 21.13 -28.77 -16.08
C TRP A 34 19.66 -28.40 -15.93
N LEU A 35 19.22 -27.26 -16.44
CA LEU A 35 17.79 -26.92 -16.45
C LEU A 35 17.23 -27.22 -17.84
N PRO A 36 16.26 -28.15 -17.99
CA PRO A 36 15.57 -28.35 -19.24
C PRO A 36 14.77 -27.08 -19.59
N PRO A 37 14.75 -26.65 -20.87
CA PRO A 37 13.98 -25.50 -21.28
C PRO A 37 12.48 -25.85 -21.27
N GLY A 38 11.84 -25.67 -20.13
CA GLY A 38 10.39 -25.65 -20.00
C GLY A 38 9.86 -24.39 -20.66
N ARG A 39 9.56 -24.43 -21.95
CA ARG A 39 8.76 -23.41 -22.63
C ARG A 39 7.31 -23.59 -22.16
N PRO A 40 6.66 -22.61 -21.54
CA PRO A 40 5.22 -22.60 -21.49
C PRO A 40 4.71 -22.39 -22.92
N SER A 41 4.07 -23.39 -23.48
CA SER A 41 3.33 -23.26 -24.74
C SER A 41 2.13 -22.36 -24.47
N ILE A 42 2.27 -21.08 -24.84
CA ILE A 42 1.12 -20.20 -24.96
C ILE A 42 0.45 -20.60 -26.27
N THR A 43 -0.63 -21.36 -26.17
CA THR A 43 -1.55 -21.60 -27.28
C THR A 43 -2.19 -20.25 -27.62
N GLN A 44 -1.67 -19.57 -28.63
CA GLN A 44 -2.37 -18.46 -29.26
C GLN A 44 -3.58 -19.03 -29.99
N VAL A 45 -4.75 -18.81 -29.42
CA VAL A 45 -5.99 -18.98 -30.16
C VAL A 45 -6.13 -17.77 -31.09
N GLN A 46 -5.65 -17.90 -32.31
CA GLN A 46 -6.00 -16.99 -33.41
C GLN A 46 -7.43 -17.28 -33.81
N GLY A 47 -8.36 -16.56 -33.22
CA GLY A 47 -9.75 -16.50 -33.66
C GLY A 47 -9.98 -15.20 -34.43
N THR A 48 -9.61 -15.15 -35.71
CA THR A 48 -10.22 -14.23 -36.66
C THR A 48 -11.59 -14.80 -37.01
N GLY A 49 -12.62 -14.40 -36.27
CA GLY A 49 -13.99 -14.73 -36.51
C GLY A 49 -14.84 -13.48 -36.47
N ASP A 50 -15.46 -13.16 -37.59
CA ASP A 50 -16.46 -12.11 -37.76
C ASP A 50 -17.46 -12.09 -36.59
N LEU A 51 -17.54 -10.96 -35.88
CA LEU A 51 -18.54 -10.68 -34.87
C LEU A 51 -19.90 -10.46 -35.55
N LYS A 52 -20.56 -11.53 -35.92
CA LYS A 52 -22.00 -11.53 -36.16
C LYS A 52 -22.68 -11.37 -34.80
N PRO A 53 -23.61 -10.39 -34.62
CA PRO A 53 -24.29 -10.26 -33.36
C PRO A 53 -25.06 -11.55 -33.03
N ALA A 54 -24.64 -12.22 -31.99
CA ALA A 54 -25.35 -13.39 -31.48
C ALA A 54 -26.66 -12.93 -30.88
N SER A 55 -27.77 -13.33 -31.52
CA SER A 55 -29.09 -13.27 -30.93
C SER A 55 -29.07 -14.04 -29.63
N ILE A 56 -29.32 -13.35 -28.53
CA ILE A 56 -29.48 -13.95 -27.22
C ILE A 56 -30.80 -14.72 -27.26
N THR A 57 -30.72 -16.02 -27.57
CA THR A 57 -31.84 -16.95 -27.36
C THR A 57 -31.94 -17.13 -25.84
N PRO A 58 -33.11 -16.89 -25.22
CA PRO A 58 -33.25 -17.16 -23.80
C PRO A 58 -33.02 -18.64 -23.58
N VAL A 59 -32.05 -18.99 -22.76
CA VAL A 59 -31.84 -20.36 -22.28
C VAL A 59 -33.08 -20.74 -21.49
N GLN A 60 -33.93 -21.55 -22.09
CA GLN A 60 -35.03 -22.19 -21.35
C GLN A 60 -34.38 -23.14 -20.34
N ASP A 61 -34.46 -22.76 -19.08
CA ASP A 61 -34.08 -23.59 -17.95
C ASP A 61 -35.07 -24.75 -17.87
N THR A 62 -34.73 -25.87 -18.49
CA THR A 62 -35.50 -27.12 -18.49
C THR A 62 -35.34 -27.94 -17.21
N ARG A 63 -35.12 -27.29 -16.07
CA ARG A 63 -35.32 -27.96 -14.80
C ARG A 63 -36.81 -28.17 -14.58
N PRO A 64 -37.25 -29.39 -14.23
CA PRO A 64 -38.64 -29.61 -13.88
C PRO A 64 -38.96 -28.64 -12.73
N GLY A 65 -39.84 -27.69 -13.03
CA GLY A 65 -40.15 -26.60 -12.13
C GLY A 65 -40.69 -27.17 -10.82
N GLN A 66 -39.92 -27.01 -9.76
CA GLN A 66 -40.49 -27.11 -8.42
C GLN A 66 -41.60 -26.06 -8.36
N PRO A 67 -42.83 -26.46 -8.04
CA PRO A 67 -43.92 -25.49 -7.91
C PRO A 67 -43.47 -24.40 -6.92
N ALA A 68 -43.54 -23.16 -7.36
CA ALA A 68 -43.21 -22.03 -6.50
C ALA A 68 -44.03 -22.18 -5.20
N ARG A 69 -43.35 -22.20 -4.06
CA ARG A 69 -44.05 -22.22 -2.77
C ARG A 69 -44.96 -21.01 -2.74
N LYS A 70 -46.27 -21.24 -2.65
CA LYS A 70 -47.21 -20.15 -2.36
C LYS A 70 -46.83 -19.57 -1.00
N ILE A 71 -46.23 -18.40 -0.98
CA ILE A 71 -46.00 -17.66 0.25
C ILE A 71 -47.40 -17.21 0.69
N ALA A 72 -47.80 -17.62 1.89
CA ALA A 72 -49.12 -17.25 2.40
C ALA A 72 -49.20 -15.72 2.52
N GLU A 73 -50.15 -15.10 1.82
CA GLU A 73 -50.33 -13.67 1.73
C GLU A 73 -50.42 -12.97 3.11
N HIS A 74 -50.96 -13.69 4.12
CA HIS A 74 -51.04 -13.18 5.49
C HIS A 74 -49.68 -13.06 6.20
N LEU A 75 -48.57 -13.61 5.63
CA LEU A 75 -47.25 -13.49 6.18
C LEU A 75 -46.45 -12.30 5.58
N ILE A 76 -46.96 -11.75 4.47
CA ILE A 76 -46.28 -10.66 3.75
C ILE A 76 -46.95 -9.31 4.02
N ALA A 77 -48.28 -9.29 4.17
CA ALA A 77 -49.00 -8.08 4.43
C ALA A 77 -48.90 -7.77 5.96
N PRO A 78 -48.40 -6.60 6.36
CA PRO A 78 -48.53 -6.19 7.73
C PRO A 78 -50.01 -6.15 8.09
N PRO A 79 -50.39 -6.50 9.33
CA PRO A 79 -51.78 -6.44 9.72
C PRO A 79 -52.33 -5.01 9.49
N PRO A 80 -53.59 -4.89 9.00
CA PRO A 80 -54.18 -3.56 8.81
C PRO A 80 -54.15 -2.81 10.12
N LEU A 81 -53.41 -1.70 10.15
CA LEU A 81 -53.36 -0.83 11.30
C LEU A 81 -54.69 -0.10 11.41
N ASP A 82 -55.42 -0.32 12.49
CA ASP A 82 -56.63 0.46 12.80
C ASP A 82 -56.23 1.91 13.09
N PRO A 83 -56.55 2.87 12.20
CA PRO A 83 -56.16 4.26 12.38
C PRO A 83 -56.80 4.90 13.59
N SER A 84 -57.87 4.32 14.15
CA SER A 84 -58.56 4.82 15.34
C SER A 84 -57.77 4.56 16.62
N GLY A 85 -56.86 3.59 16.62
CA GLY A 85 -55.97 3.28 17.75
C GLY A 85 -54.64 4.01 17.75
N ILE A 86 -54.34 4.81 16.71
CA ILE A 86 -53.08 5.55 16.62
C ILE A 86 -53.24 6.90 17.33
N GLU A 87 -52.80 6.97 18.59
CA GLU A 87 -52.67 8.24 19.28
C GLU A 87 -51.53 9.05 18.71
N ARG A 88 -51.82 10.21 18.13
CA ARG A 88 -50.83 11.13 17.60
C ARG A 88 -50.19 11.88 18.77
N ILE A 89 -49.02 11.42 19.17
CA ILE A 89 -48.23 12.11 20.20
C ILE A 89 -47.71 13.41 19.57
N GLU A 90 -47.83 14.52 20.30
CA GLU A 90 -47.28 15.81 19.87
C GLU A 90 -45.78 15.66 19.56
N PRO A 91 -45.30 16.35 18.50
CA PRO A 91 -43.88 16.37 18.19
C PRO A 91 -43.08 16.79 19.43
N ARG A 92 -42.11 16.01 19.81
CA ARG A 92 -41.19 16.43 20.87
C ARG A 92 -40.55 17.75 20.46
N PRO A 93 -40.38 18.70 21.38
CA PRO A 93 -39.62 19.91 21.10
C PRO A 93 -38.22 19.48 20.54
N PRO A 94 -37.66 20.23 19.59
CA PRO A 94 -36.35 19.92 19.07
C PRO A 94 -35.37 19.77 20.24
N LEU A 95 -34.60 18.69 20.23
CA LEU A 95 -33.54 18.46 21.20
C LEU A 95 -32.63 19.69 21.15
N GLY A 96 -32.68 20.53 22.20
CA GLY A 96 -31.75 21.64 22.33
C GLY A 96 -30.32 21.12 22.36
N GLU A 97 -29.33 22.00 22.24
CA GLU A 97 -27.91 21.65 22.25
C GLU A 97 -27.48 20.73 23.40
N LEU A 98 -28.20 20.77 24.51
CA LEU A 98 -28.01 19.90 25.68
C LEU A 98 -28.43 18.44 25.45
N GLY A 99 -29.22 18.15 24.43
CA GLY A 99 -29.67 16.79 24.09
C GLY A 99 -28.83 16.10 23.04
N LEU A 100 -27.89 16.79 22.41
CA LEU A 100 -26.92 16.20 21.51
C LEU A 100 -25.92 15.42 22.37
N ALA A 101 -25.83 14.11 22.16
CA ALA A 101 -24.77 13.33 22.75
C ALA A 101 -23.43 14.04 22.45
N PRO A 102 -22.58 14.29 23.44
CA PRO A 102 -21.30 14.91 23.20
C PRO A 102 -20.59 14.09 22.14
N MET A 103 -20.12 14.75 21.06
CA MET A 103 -19.34 14.06 20.03
C MET A 103 -18.23 13.27 20.73
N PRO A 104 -18.02 11.99 20.34
CA PRO A 104 -16.96 11.19 20.93
C PRO A 104 -15.68 12.01 20.85
N LYS A 105 -15.04 12.26 21.98
CA LYS A 105 -13.75 12.97 22.00
C LYS A 105 -12.78 12.15 21.20
N THR A 106 -12.42 12.62 20.01
CA THR A 106 -11.35 11.99 19.23
C THR A 106 -10.09 12.04 20.08
N PRO A 107 -9.45 10.91 20.40
CA PRO A 107 -8.25 10.90 21.20
C PRO A 107 -7.21 11.85 20.60
N MET A 108 -6.66 12.73 21.40
CA MET A 108 -5.63 13.65 20.95
C MET A 108 -4.36 12.88 20.56
N PRO A 109 -3.58 13.33 19.57
CA PRO A 109 -2.37 12.64 19.14
C PRO A 109 -1.36 12.33 20.25
N GLN A 110 -1.34 13.14 21.32
CA GLN A 110 -0.51 12.89 22.50
C GLN A 110 -0.94 11.63 23.29
N ASP A 111 -2.20 11.22 23.17
CA ASP A 111 -2.73 10.04 23.84
C ASP A 111 -2.48 8.76 23.02
N TRP A 112 -1.97 8.91 21.80
CA TRP A 112 -1.69 7.80 20.91
C TRP A 112 -0.45 7.04 21.39
N ARG A 113 -0.59 5.73 21.49
CA ARG A 113 0.51 4.87 21.91
C ARG A 113 1.28 4.34 20.71
N GLY A 114 2.60 4.23 20.85
CA GLY A 114 3.43 3.58 19.85
C GLY A 114 3.11 2.09 19.76
N THR A 115 2.41 1.69 18.71
CA THR A 115 2.05 0.30 18.42
C THR A 115 3.05 -0.30 17.44
N LEU A 116 3.53 -1.51 17.73
CA LEU A 116 4.34 -2.29 16.80
C LEU A 116 3.44 -3.03 15.81
N LEU A 117 3.63 -2.77 14.53
CA LEU A 117 2.94 -3.40 13.42
C LEU A 117 3.89 -4.36 12.72
N PHE A 118 3.55 -5.65 12.74
CA PHE A 118 4.36 -6.70 12.13
C PHE A 118 3.89 -7.04 10.71
N ARG A 119 4.83 -7.48 9.87
CA ARG A 119 4.57 -7.91 8.49
C ARG A 119 3.79 -6.87 7.67
N PRO A 120 4.22 -5.62 7.66
CA PRO A 120 3.56 -4.58 6.87
C PRO A 120 3.71 -4.87 5.37
N VAL A 121 2.63 -4.64 4.61
CA VAL A 121 2.58 -4.77 3.15
C VAL A 121 2.09 -3.45 2.57
N ALA A 122 2.88 -2.84 1.70
CA ALA A 122 2.49 -1.59 1.05
C ALA A 122 1.38 -1.82 0.01
N THR A 123 0.28 -1.10 0.14
CA THR A 123 -0.84 -1.06 -0.81
C THR A 123 -0.68 0.07 -1.81
N SER A 124 -0.07 1.19 -1.39
CA SER A 124 0.31 2.32 -2.25
C SER A 124 1.71 2.84 -1.90
N SER A 125 2.05 4.05 -2.32
CA SER A 125 3.36 4.65 -2.02
C SER A 125 3.50 5.11 -0.56
N THR A 126 2.40 5.37 0.14
CA THR A 126 2.39 5.85 1.52
C THR A 126 1.44 5.08 2.43
N VAL A 127 0.66 4.15 1.88
CA VAL A 127 -0.29 3.34 2.66
C VAL A 127 0.18 1.90 2.72
N PHE A 128 0.03 1.30 3.89
CA PHE A 128 0.33 -0.11 4.10
C PHE A 128 -0.72 -0.77 5.00
N GLU A 129 -0.80 -2.08 4.89
CA GLU A 129 -1.62 -2.93 5.75
C GLU A 129 -0.74 -3.76 6.65
N ALA A 130 -1.11 -3.87 7.91
CA ALA A 130 -0.44 -4.70 8.88
C ALA A 130 -1.40 -5.10 10.00
N MET A 131 -1.44 -6.39 10.34
CA MET A 131 -2.26 -6.92 11.45
C MET A 131 -3.75 -6.51 11.34
N GLY A 132 -4.31 -6.50 10.12
CA GLY A 132 -5.71 -6.13 9.85
C GLY A 132 -6.01 -4.62 9.91
N ARG A 133 -5.00 -3.77 9.98
CA ARG A 133 -5.12 -2.31 10.01
C ARG A 133 -4.53 -1.70 8.75
N THR A 134 -5.19 -0.69 8.21
CA THR A 134 -4.70 0.13 7.10
C THR A 134 -4.16 1.44 7.64
N VAL A 135 -2.88 1.71 7.41
CA VAL A 135 -2.19 2.89 7.93
C VAL A 135 -1.60 3.71 6.78
N ALA A 136 -1.93 4.99 6.73
CA ALA A 136 -1.30 5.98 5.86
C ALA A 136 -0.19 6.70 6.64
N ILE A 137 0.94 6.95 6.02
CA ILE A 137 2.03 7.71 6.64
C ILE A 137 1.63 9.18 6.68
N SER A 138 1.50 9.74 7.88
CA SER A 138 1.10 11.13 8.08
C SER A 138 2.12 12.12 7.51
N GLY A 139 1.64 13.28 7.05
CA GLY A 139 2.50 14.33 6.48
C GLY A 139 3.00 14.06 5.05
N THR A 140 2.56 12.96 4.44
CA THR A 140 2.88 12.58 3.06
C THR A 140 1.63 12.60 2.18
N VAL A 141 1.83 12.80 0.88
CA VAL A 141 0.80 12.66 -0.15
C VAL A 141 1.13 11.41 -0.97
N ASP A 142 0.13 10.56 -1.12
CA ASP A 142 0.23 9.32 -1.87
C ASP A 142 0.42 9.55 -3.36
N ILE A 143 1.11 8.62 -4.00
CA ILE A 143 1.27 8.56 -5.44
C ILE A 143 0.41 7.39 -5.93
N ASP A 144 -0.59 7.70 -6.74
CA ASP A 144 -1.45 6.69 -7.33
C ASP A 144 -0.60 5.56 -7.98
N PRO A 145 -0.86 4.29 -7.67
CA PRO A 145 -0.13 3.16 -8.26
C PRO A 145 -0.20 3.12 -9.79
N GLY A 146 -1.27 3.65 -10.39
CA GLY A 146 -1.43 3.76 -11.84
C GLY A 146 -0.71 4.96 -12.46
N ARG A 147 -0.12 5.86 -11.65
CA ARG A 147 0.55 7.05 -12.16
C ARG A 147 1.75 6.71 -13.02
N THR A 148 1.81 7.37 -14.17
CA THR A 148 2.97 7.38 -15.09
C THR A 148 3.70 8.71 -14.97
N CYS A 149 5.02 8.67 -14.86
CA CYS A 149 5.91 9.82 -14.90
C CYS A 149 6.70 9.83 -16.22
N SER A 150 7.18 11.00 -16.61
CA SER A 150 8.08 11.12 -17.77
C SER A 150 9.38 11.79 -17.35
N PHE A 151 10.49 11.30 -17.88
CA PHE A 151 11.80 11.88 -17.71
C PHE A 151 12.55 11.75 -19.05
N ASP A 152 13.08 12.86 -19.57
CA ASP A 152 13.73 12.93 -20.88
C ASP A 152 12.92 12.23 -21.99
N ASN A 153 11.62 12.50 -22.08
CA ASN A 153 10.63 11.91 -23.00
C ASN A 153 10.38 10.40 -22.84
N ALA A 154 10.99 9.73 -21.86
CA ALA A 154 10.70 8.34 -21.54
C ALA A 154 9.62 8.26 -20.46
N ALA A 155 8.49 7.62 -20.77
CA ALA A 155 7.41 7.37 -19.81
C ALA A 155 7.68 6.09 -19.02
N TRP A 156 7.39 6.11 -17.71
CA TRP A 156 7.58 4.96 -16.84
C TRP A 156 6.56 4.89 -15.69
N PRO A 157 6.23 3.70 -15.19
CA PRO A 157 5.19 3.49 -14.18
C PRO A 157 5.70 3.87 -12.77
N CYS A 158 5.84 5.16 -12.50
CA CYS A 158 6.43 5.68 -11.27
C CYS A 158 5.59 5.34 -10.02
N GLY A 159 4.27 5.29 -10.12
CA GLY A 159 3.41 4.91 -9.00
C GLY A 159 3.63 3.46 -8.56
N GLN A 160 3.74 2.52 -9.50
CA GLN A 160 4.06 1.12 -9.18
C GLN A 160 5.45 0.99 -8.56
N ARG A 161 6.43 1.74 -9.07
CA ARG A 161 7.79 1.76 -8.53
C ARG A 161 7.84 2.33 -7.13
N ALA A 162 7.12 3.44 -6.86
CA ALA A 162 7.01 4.01 -5.53
C ALA A 162 6.43 3.02 -4.51
N ARG A 163 5.33 2.35 -4.86
CA ARG A 163 4.78 1.27 -4.03
C ARG A 163 5.78 0.13 -3.83
N ALA A 164 6.46 -0.30 -4.87
CA ALA A 164 7.44 -1.39 -4.79
C ALA A 164 8.63 -1.01 -3.90
N ALA A 165 9.15 0.22 -4.02
CA ALA A 165 10.22 0.75 -3.17
C ALA A 165 9.80 0.78 -1.70
N PHE A 166 8.58 1.26 -1.42
CA PHE A 166 8.04 1.25 -0.06
C PHE A 166 7.91 -0.18 0.47
N ASN A 167 7.32 -1.09 -0.31
CA ASN A 167 7.17 -2.48 0.10
C ASN A 167 8.53 -3.17 0.35
N ALA A 168 9.53 -2.90 -0.48
CA ALA A 168 10.90 -3.41 -0.27
C ALA A 168 11.50 -2.89 1.04
N ARG A 169 11.23 -1.61 1.38
CA ARG A 169 11.66 -1.02 2.64
C ARG A 169 11.02 -1.65 3.86
N LEU A 170 9.75 -2.06 3.75
CA LEU A 170 8.96 -2.65 4.83
C LEU A 170 9.27 -4.13 5.06
N ARG A 171 9.68 -4.85 4.00
CA ARG A 171 9.81 -6.30 4.01
C ARG A 171 10.66 -6.82 5.17
N GLY A 172 10.09 -7.76 5.95
CA GLY A 172 10.77 -8.42 7.06
C GLY A 172 11.00 -7.53 8.30
N ARG A 173 10.37 -6.36 8.37
CA ARG A 173 10.55 -5.39 9.45
C ARG A 173 9.25 -5.11 10.17
N ALA A 174 9.36 -4.62 11.41
CA ALA A 174 8.23 -4.10 12.17
C ALA A 174 8.29 -2.57 12.22
N LEU A 175 7.13 -1.94 12.09
CA LEU A 175 6.96 -0.49 12.20
C LEU A 175 6.39 -0.14 13.57
N LYS A 176 6.93 0.91 14.18
CA LYS A 176 6.33 1.53 15.36
C LYS A 176 5.56 2.76 14.93
N CYS A 177 4.22 2.69 14.97
CA CYS A 177 3.33 3.80 14.59
C CYS A 177 2.58 4.33 15.80
N LEU A 178 2.36 5.64 15.84
CA LEU A 178 1.50 6.27 16.85
C LEU A 178 0.06 6.17 16.37
N LEU A 179 -0.70 5.23 16.91
CA LEU A 179 -2.08 4.97 16.53
C LEU A 179 -3.04 5.39 17.64
N PRO A 180 -4.23 5.92 17.29
CA PRO A 180 -5.30 6.12 18.25
C PRO A 180 -5.75 4.75 18.83
N PRO A 181 -6.27 4.72 20.07
CA PRO A 181 -6.66 3.47 20.73
C PRO A 181 -7.69 2.64 19.96
N ASP A 182 -8.64 3.29 19.28
CA ASP A 182 -9.84 2.66 18.68
C ASP A 182 -9.75 2.56 17.15
N ALA A 183 -8.58 2.27 16.63
CA ALA A 183 -8.20 2.39 15.23
C ALA A 183 -8.51 1.17 14.33
N ASP A 184 -9.60 0.43 14.56
CA ASP A 184 -9.73 -0.92 13.97
C ASP A 184 -10.42 -1.01 12.60
N ARG A 185 -11.04 0.04 12.06
CA ARG A 185 -11.88 -0.08 10.84
C ARG A 185 -11.62 0.91 9.71
N PHE A 186 -10.79 1.91 9.91
CA PHE A 186 -10.57 2.98 8.92
C PHE A 186 -9.09 3.13 8.62
N THR A 187 -8.79 3.68 7.44
CA THR A 187 -7.43 4.11 7.14
C THR A 187 -7.04 5.26 8.06
N ILE A 188 -5.98 5.07 8.82
CA ILE A 188 -5.52 6.02 9.83
C ILE A 188 -4.23 6.65 9.35
N ALA A 189 -4.18 7.98 9.35
CA ALA A 189 -2.94 8.70 9.12
C ALA A 189 -2.12 8.76 10.42
N ALA A 190 -0.94 8.16 10.43
CA ALA A 190 -0.08 8.09 11.61
C ALA A 190 1.40 8.28 11.27
N PRO A 191 2.18 8.93 12.14
CA PRO A 191 3.62 8.92 12.02
C PRO A 191 4.16 7.54 12.40
N CYS A 192 5.04 7.00 11.56
CA CYS A 192 5.63 5.68 11.75
C CYS A 192 7.14 5.72 11.69
N MET A 193 7.77 4.95 12.58
CA MET A 193 9.21 4.79 12.66
C MET A 193 9.63 3.37 12.29
N LEU A 194 10.69 3.26 11.53
CA LEU A 194 11.40 2.01 11.27
C LEU A 194 12.74 2.03 12.03
N GLY A 195 12.74 1.43 13.20
CA GLY A 195 13.84 1.63 14.16
C GLY A 195 13.89 3.08 14.62
N LYS A 196 14.98 3.78 14.29
CA LYS A 196 15.18 5.22 14.60
C LYS A 196 14.83 6.14 13.41
N GLN A 197 14.46 5.59 12.27
CA GLN A 197 14.23 6.37 11.05
C GLN A 197 12.74 6.65 10.87
N ASP A 198 12.40 7.90 10.63
CA ASP A 198 11.07 8.34 10.21
C ASP A 198 10.78 7.84 8.79
N VAL A 199 9.66 7.11 8.66
CA VAL A 199 9.27 6.50 7.38
C VAL A 199 8.79 7.55 6.38
N GLY A 200 8.07 8.57 6.83
CA GLY A 200 7.62 9.68 5.99
C GLY A 200 8.79 10.49 5.44
N ALA A 201 9.74 10.84 6.32
CA ALA A 201 10.96 11.53 5.91
C ALA A 201 11.74 10.70 4.86
N TRP A 202 11.85 9.38 5.07
CA TRP A 202 12.53 8.50 4.11
C TRP A 202 11.82 8.45 2.76
N LEU A 203 10.49 8.29 2.75
CA LEU A 203 9.70 8.24 1.52
C LEU A 203 9.87 9.51 0.70
N VAL A 204 9.72 10.67 1.35
CA VAL A 204 9.77 11.97 0.67
C VAL A 204 11.19 12.31 0.22
N SER A 205 12.22 12.07 1.05
CA SER A 205 13.62 12.35 0.68
C SER A 205 14.15 11.49 -0.46
N ASN A 206 13.55 10.30 -0.67
CA ASN A 206 13.88 9.45 -1.81
C ASN A 206 12.93 9.64 -3.01
N GLY A 207 12.00 10.59 -2.94
CA GLY A 207 11.05 10.88 -4.01
C GLY A 207 10.02 9.78 -4.26
N TRP A 208 9.70 8.96 -3.26
CA TRP A 208 8.67 7.90 -3.35
C TRP A 208 7.32 8.35 -2.81
N ALA A 209 7.24 9.55 -2.25
CA ALA A 209 6.02 10.25 -1.85
C ALA A 209 6.23 11.75 -2.01
N MET A 210 5.15 12.51 -2.08
CA MET A 210 5.22 13.97 -1.98
C MET A 210 4.97 14.41 -0.54
N ALA A 211 5.47 15.58 -0.16
CA ALA A 211 5.16 16.19 1.12
C ALA A 211 3.73 16.76 1.10
N ALA A 212 3.01 16.63 2.21
CA ALA A 212 1.76 17.36 2.38
C ALA A 212 2.02 18.88 2.34
N PRO A 213 1.15 19.70 1.75
CA PRO A 213 1.38 21.15 1.57
C PRO A 213 1.74 21.90 2.86
N THR A 214 1.16 21.47 3.98
CA THR A 214 1.42 22.02 5.32
C THR A 214 2.26 21.08 6.18
N GLY A 215 2.86 20.05 5.57
CA GLY A 215 3.59 19.00 6.27
C GLY A 215 5.04 19.39 6.59
N ILE A 216 5.62 18.63 7.51
CA ILE A 216 7.01 18.83 7.99
C ILE A 216 8.07 18.41 6.97
N TYR A 217 7.70 17.71 5.89
CA TYR A 217 8.64 17.11 4.94
C TYR A 217 8.96 17.95 3.71
N GLY A 218 8.47 19.20 3.61
CA GLY A 218 8.69 20.07 2.44
C GLY A 218 10.17 20.27 2.07
N LYS A 219 11.05 20.40 3.07
CA LYS A 219 12.50 20.47 2.83
C LYS A 219 13.07 19.17 2.26
N ALA A 220 12.58 18.02 2.72
CA ALA A 220 13.00 16.72 2.21
C ALA A 220 12.56 16.52 0.75
N GLU A 221 11.37 17.00 0.39
CA GLU A 221 10.90 16.99 -1.00
C GLU A 221 11.77 17.88 -1.90
N ALA A 222 12.12 19.07 -1.46
CA ALA A 222 13.00 19.95 -2.23
C ALA A 222 14.33 19.27 -2.54
N VAL A 223 14.96 18.64 -1.54
CA VAL A 223 16.19 17.86 -1.73
C VAL A 223 15.99 16.72 -2.73
N ALA A 224 14.88 15.99 -2.66
CA ALA A 224 14.59 14.90 -3.59
C ALA A 224 14.39 15.39 -5.04
N ARG A 225 13.76 16.56 -5.23
CA ARG A 225 13.59 17.21 -6.55
C ARG A 225 14.92 17.66 -7.12
N ASP A 226 15.74 18.34 -6.33
CA ASP A 226 17.05 18.84 -6.75
C ASP A 226 18.00 17.70 -7.14
N ALA A 227 17.96 16.62 -6.37
CA ALA A 227 18.74 15.41 -6.62
C ALA A 227 18.11 14.47 -7.69
N ARG A 228 16.95 14.81 -8.25
CA ARG A 228 16.20 14.01 -9.24
C ARG A 228 15.96 12.57 -8.76
N MET A 229 15.52 12.41 -7.53
CA MET A 229 15.28 11.10 -6.92
C MET A 229 13.84 10.62 -7.13
N GLY A 230 13.66 9.32 -7.21
CA GLY A 230 12.35 8.70 -7.31
C GLY A 230 11.52 9.22 -8.48
N ILE A 231 10.30 9.71 -8.22
CA ILE A 231 9.38 10.21 -9.24
C ILE A 231 9.86 11.50 -9.93
N PHE A 232 10.87 12.17 -9.39
CA PHE A 232 11.43 13.42 -9.92
C PHE A 232 12.59 13.19 -10.88
N GLY A 233 13.01 11.95 -11.08
CA GLY A 233 14.17 11.58 -11.87
C GLY A 233 13.92 10.47 -12.89
N PRO A 234 15.01 9.91 -13.45
CA PRO A 234 14.93 8.81 -14.38
C PRO A 234 14.34 7.55 -13.74
N PRO A 235 13.85 6.59 -14.54
CA PRO A 235 13.40 5.28 -14.07
C PRO A 235 14.49 4.59 -13.25
N GLN A 236 14.14 4.13 -12.04
CA GLN A 236 15.04 3.43 -11.12
C GLN A 236 14.60 1.97 -10.92
#